data_bef2d2a88d113ba260bd8ee2846e8acf
#
_entry.id   bef2d2a88d113ba260bd8ee2846e8acf
#
_cell.length_a   1.000
_cell.length_b   1.000
_cell.length_c   1.000
_cell.angle_alpha   90.00
_cell.angle_beta   90.00
_cell.angle_gamma   90.00
#
_symmetry.space_group_name_H-M   'P 1'
#
loop_
_entity.id
_entity.type
_entity.pdbx_description
1 polymer ?
#
loop_
_entity_poly.entity_id
_entity_poly.type
_entity_poly.pdbx_seq_one_letter_code
_entity_poly.pdbx_strand_id
1 'polypeptide(L)'
;MILKSSYFVREALPGFVLHGTKGSFLKSRADVQEKQLIAGKIPGTAGYGIEPETEKGLLHTEQNGKIIREQVPTLNGNYMDYYEGIYNAIRNGEPVPVSAADGMNVIRVIEAAVQSSREKRVVEL
;
A
#
# COMPACT_ATOMS: atom_id res chain seq x y z
N MET A 1 4.85 14.98 -1.29
CA MET A 1 5.16 13.53 -1.36
C MET A 1 6.44 13.34 -2.16
N ILE A 2 7.29 12.38 -1.81
CA ILE A 2 8.48 12.00 -2.56
C ILE A 2 8.30 10.56 -3.03
N LEU A 3 8.34 10.33 -4.34
CA LEU A 3 8.31 8.99 -4.94
C LEU A 3 9.72 8.61 -5.39
N LYS A 4 10.16 7.40 -5.03
CA LYS A 4 11.45 6.85 -5.43
C LYS A 4 11.27 5.46 -6.01
N SER A 5 11.85 5.20 -7.18
CA SER A 5 11.86 3.88 -7.80
C SER A 5 13.25 3.61 -8.38
N SER A 6 13.79 2.43 -8.16
CA SER A 6 15.05 1.98 -8.73
C SER A 6 15.12 0.45 -8.74
N TYR A 7 15.67 -0.11 -9.81
CA TYR A 7 16.01 -1.55 -9.91
C TYR A 7 17.46 -1.86 -9.51
N PHE A 8 18.28 -0.82 -9.22
CA PHE A 8 19.71 -0.95 -8.98
C PHE A 8 20.11 -0.87 -7.51
N VAL A 9 19.15 -0.93 -6.60
CA VAL A 9 19.44 -0.92 -5.16
C VAL A 9 19.59 -2.33 -4.63
N ARG A 10 20.59 -2.56 -3.79
CA ARG A 10 20.78 -3.84 -3.09
C ARG A 10 19.92 -3.95 -1.85
N GLU A 11 19.75 -2.81 -1.13
CA GLU A 11 18.89 -2.71 0.04
C GLU A 11 17.69 -1.82 -0.27
N ALA A 12 16.50 -2.42 -0.26
CA ALA A 12 15.28 -1.67 -0.52
C ALA A 12 14.90 -0.79 0.67
N LEU A 13 14.53 0.44 0.41
CA LEU A 13 13.87 1.28 1.42
C LEU A 13 12.48 0.72 1.75
N PRO A 14 11.93 1.00 2.95
CA PRO A 14 10.53 0.73 3.23
C PRO A 14 9.63 1.30 2.13
N GLY A 15 8.59 0.57 1.75
CA GLY A 15 7.66 1.00 0.71
C GLY A 15 6.91 2.28 1.08
N PHE A 16 6.67 2.44 2.38
CA PHE A 16 6.00 3.60 2.94
C PHE A 16 6.80 4.17 4.10
N VAL A 17 7.14 5.45 4.00
CA VAL A 17 7.77 6.24 5.06
C VAL A 17 6.93 7.51 5.23
N LEU A 18 6.20 7.58 6.33
CA LEU A 18 5.37 8.72 6.68
C LEU A 18 6.00 9.44 7.88
N HIS A 19 6.27 10.71 7.73
CA HIS A 19 6.75 11.56 8.82
C HIS A 19 5.72 12.67 9.06
N GLY A 20 5.22 12.71 10.28
CA GLY A 20 4.37 13.78 10.78
C GLY A 20 5.08 14.59 11.86
N THR A 21 4.43 15.63 12.35
CA THR A 21 4.99 16.53 13.39
C THR A 21 5.14 15.86 14.75
N LYS A 22 4.41 14.77 15.01
CA LYS A 22 4.42 14.05 16.30
C LYS A 22 4.86 12.60 16.20
N GLY A 23 5.20 12.11 15.02
CA GLY A 23 5.61 10.72 14.89
C GLY A 23 5.93 10.31 13.47
N SER A 24 6.32 9.06 13.35
CA SER A 24 6.69 8.43 12.09
C SER A 24 6.02 7.06 11.98
N PHE A 25 5.69 6.68 10.75
CA PHE A 25 5.23 5.34 10.41
C PHE A 25 6.06 4.81 9.25
N LEU A 26 6.63 3.62 9.44
CA LEU A 26 7.42 2.94 8.43
C LEU A 26 6.79 1.57 8.13
N LYS A 27 6.62 1.25 6.86
CA LYS A 27 6.06 -0.03 6.45
C LYS A 27 6.74 -0.53 5.18
N SER A 28 7.08 -1.80 5.15
CA SER A 28 7.46 -2.50 3.91
C SER A 28 6.24 -2.63 2.98
N ARG A 29 6.46 -3.00 1.73
CA ARG A 29 5.37 -3.41 0.82
C ARG A 29 4.98 -4.84 1.18
N ALA A 30 4.01 -4.97 2.05
CA ALA A 30 3.62 -6.26 2.60
C ALA A 30 2.24 -6.72 2.12
N ASP A 31 1.99 -6.73 0.82
CA ASP A 31 0.98 -7.64 0.29
C ASP A 31 1.62 -9.00 0.08
N VAL A 32 1.28 -9.94 0.93
CA VAL A 32 1.83 -11.30 0.92
C VAL A 32 1.08 -12.22 -0.04
N GLN A 33 -0.06 -11.79 -0.58
CA GLN A 33 -0.96 -12.63 -1.38
C GLN A 33 -0.27 -13.13 -2.65
N GLU A 34 0.44 -12.26 -3.37
CA GLU A 34 1.17 -12.64 -4.58
C GLU A 34 2.18 -13.77 -4.31
N LYS A 35 3.01 -13.60 -3.28
CA LYS A 35 3.98 -14.64 -2.88
C LYS A 35 3.29 -15.94 -2.47
N GLN A 36 2.16 -15.84 -1.78
CA GLN A 36 1.38 -17.00 -1.34
C GLN A 36 0.73 -17.73 -2.52
N LEU A 37 0.20 -17.01 -3.51
CA LEU A 37 -0.33 -17.59 -4.75
C LEU A 37 0.76 -18.32 -5.55
N ILE A 38 1.93 -17.70 -5.71
CA ILE A 38 3.08 -18.32 -6.38
C ILE A 38 3.51 -19.60 -5.63
N ALA A 39 3.42 -19.60 -4.29
CA ALA A 39 3.69 -20.77 -3.46
C ALA A 39 2.55 -21.83 -3.46
N GLY A 40 1.49 -21.63 -4.26
CA GLY A 40 0.36 -22.56 -4.40
C GLY A 40 -0.68 -22.50 -3.28
N LYS A 41 -0.65 -21.46 -2.42
CA LYS A 41 -1.71 -21.25 -1.44
C LYS A 41 -3.00 -20.80 -2.12
N ILE A 42 -4.12 -21.26 -1.62
CA ILE A 42 -5.45 -20.95 -2.17
C ILE A 42 -6.09 -19.81 -1.39
N PRO A 43 -6.63 -18.76 -2.05
CA PRO A 43 -7.41 -17.72 -1.39
C PRO A 43 -8.53 -18.29 -0.50
N GLY A 44 -8.76 -17.66 0.64
CA GLY A 44 -9.77 -18.10 1.60
C GLY A 44 -9.34 -19.25 2.54
N THR A 45 -8.14 -19.81 2.37
CA THR A 45 -7.61 -20.79 3.34
C THR A 45 -6.99 -20.09 4.55
N ALA A 46 -6.91 -20.84 5.67
CA ALA A 46 -6.35 -20.29 6.90
C ALA A 46 -4.92 -19.77 6.69
N GLY A 47 -4.67 -18.53 7.15
CA GLY A 47 -3.38 -17.86 7.02
C GLY A 47 -3.11 -17.23 5.64
N TYR A 48 -4.06 -17.27 4.69
CA TYR A 48 -3.96 -16.54 3.44
C TYR A 48 -4.15 -15.03 3.67
N GLY A 49 -3.32 -14.21 3.04
CA GLY A 49 -3.39 -12.75 3.16
C GLY A 49 -2.85 -12.18 4.48
N ILE A 50 -2.48 -13.03 5.45
CA ILE A 50 -1.93 -12.58 6.74
C ILE A 50 -0.44 -12.30 6.59
N GLU A 51 -0.03 -11.09 6.97
CA GLU A 51 1.38 -10.68 6.98
C GLU A 51 2.14 -11.30 8.17
N PRO A 52 3.43 -11.63 8.01
CA PRO A 52 4.25 -12.06 9.14
C PRO A 52 4.55 -10.88 10.08
N GLU A 53 4.87 -11.18 11.34
CA GLU A 53 5.23 -10.18 12.37
C GLU A 53 6.34 -9.21 11.89
N THR A 54 7.30 -9.71 11.13
CA THR A 54 8.44 -8.94 10.61
C THR A 54 8.04 -7.90 9.56
N GLU A 55 6.85 -8.00 8.98
CA GLU A 55 6.36 -7.12 7.93
C GLU A 55 5.33 -6.08 8.45
N LYS A 56 5.00 -6.13 9.75
CA LYS A 56 4.12 -5.14 10.38
C LYS A 56 4.70 -3.73 10.31
N GLY A 57 3.83 -2.74 10.29
CA GLY A 57 4.23 -1.33 10.29
C GLY A 57 4.83 -0.90 11.62
N LEU A 58 5.94 -0.17 11.62
CA LEU A 58 6.50 0.44 12.81
C LEU A 58 5.89 1.82 13.02
N LEU A 59 5.13 1.98 14.09
CA LEU A 59 4.66 3.27 14.58
C LEU A 59 5.60 3.78 15.68
N HIS A 60 6.10 5.01 15.53
CA HIS A 60 6.85 5.70 16.58
C HIS A 60 6.28 7.10 16.71
N THR A 61 5.57 7.38 17.79
CA THR A 61 4.83 8.62 18.00
C THR A 61 4.84 9.04 19.46
N GLU A 62 4.38 10.26 19.72
CA GLU A 62 4.09 10.74 21.06
C GLU A 62 2.59 10.96 21.22
N GLN A 63 2.00 10.39 22.26
CA GLN A 63 0.61 10.58 22.62
C GLN A 63 0.49 10.87 24.14
N ASN A 64 -0.12 12.00 24.49
CA ASN A 64 -0.30 12.44 25.87
C ASN A 64 1.01 12.48 26.68
N GLY A 65 2.11 12.96 26.07
CA GLY A 65 3.43 13.02 26.68
C GLY A 65 4.17 11.68 26.84
N LYS A 66 3.61 10.60 26.28
CA LYS A 66 4.23 9.26 26.27
C LYS A 66 4.73 8.92 24.89
N ILE A 67 5.95 8.44 24.82
CA ILE A 67 6.50 7.88 23.57
C ILE A 67 5.95 6.48 23.38
N ILE A 68 5.34 6.25 22.23
CA ILE A 68 4.83 4.95 21.78
C ILE A 68 5.71 4.49 20.63
N ARG A 69 6.24 3.28 20.73
CA ARG A 69 6.99 2.63 19.65
C ARG A 69 6.55 1.17 19.56
N GLU A 70 5.73 0.87 18.56
CA GLU A 70 5.08 -0.44 18.46
C GLU A 70 4.95 -0.92 17.01
N GLN A 71 4.72 -2.22 16.87
CA GLN A 71 4.38 -2.85 15.59
C GLN A 71 2.86 -2.81 15.42
N VAL A 72 2.41 -2.21 14.31
CA VAL A 72 0.99 -2.09 13.97
C VAL A 72 0.67 -3.07 12.84
N PRO A 73 -0.30 -3.97 13.03
CA PRO A 73 -0.74 -4.87 11.97
C PRO A 73 -1.48 -4.09 10.88
N THR A 74 -1.38 -4.56 9.64
CA THR A 74 -2.27 -4.14 8.55
C THR A 74 -3.53 -5.01 8.50
N LEU A 75 -4.55 -4.49 7.87
CA LEU A 75 -5.72 -5.31 7.52
C LEU A 75 -5.28 -6.40 6.54
N ASN A 76 -5.87 -7.58 6.67
CA ASN A 76 -5.58 -8.68 5.75
C ASN A 76 -6.03 -8.31 4.34
N GLY A 77 -5.16 -8.52 3.36
CA GLY A 77 -5.53 -8.41 1.97
C GLY A 77 -6.44 -9.56 1.54
N ASN A 78 -7.37 -9.27 0.63
CA ASN A 78 -8.21 -10.30 0.04
C ASN A 78 -8.52 -9.96 -1.43
N TYR A 79 -7.85 -10.63 -2.36
CA TYR A 79 -8.10 -10.43 -3.78
C TYR A 79 -9.53 -10.80 -4.21
N MET A 80 -10.19 -11.69 -3.45
CA MET A 80 -11.54 -12.11 -3.76
C MET A 80 -12.55 -10.98 -3.60
N ASP A 81 -12.33 -10.05 -2.67
CA ASP A 81 -13.21 -8.89 -2.45
C ASP A 81 -13.34 -8.02 -3.71
N TYR A 82 -12.26 -7.93 -4.50
CA TYR A 82 -12.32 -7.23 -5.78
C TYR A 82 -13.26 -7.93 -6.77
N TYR A 83 -13.15 -9.24 -6.91
CA TYR A 83 -14.00 -10.01 -7.82
C TYR A 83 -15.46 -10.03 -7.37
N GLU A 84 -15.70 -10.12 -6.06
CA GLU A 84 -17.04 -10.02 -5.49
C GLU A 84 -17.65 -8.63 -5.74
N GLY A 85 -16.84 -7.57 -5.58
CA GLY A 85 -17.26 -6.21 -5.91
C GLY A 85 -17.62 -6.05 -7.40
N ILE A 86 -16.85 -6.62 -8.32
CA ILE A 86 -17.19 -6.64 -9.75
C ILE A 86 -18.47 -7.42 -10.01
N TYR A 87 -18.64 -8.59 -9.41
CA TYR A 87 -19.87 -9.36 -9.53
C TYR A 87 -21.09 -8.56 -9.07
N ASN A 88 -21.01 -7.93 -7.91
CA ASN A 88 -22.09 -7.12 -7.36
C ASN A 88 -22.39 -5.88 -8.21
N ALA A 89 -21.37 -5.24 -8.76
CA ALA A 89 -21.56 -4.11 -9.67
C ALA A 89 -22.34 -4.53 -10.94
N ILE A 90 -22.01 -5.70 -11.51
CA ILE A 90 -22.67 -6.19 -12.73
C ILE A 90 -24.08 -6.71 -12.45
N ARG A 91 -24.27 -7.45 -11.36
CA ARG A 91 -25.53 -8.18 -11.08
C ARG A 91 -26.53 -7.34 -10.28
N ASN A 92 -26.05 -6.50 -9.38
CA ASN A 92 -26.86 -5.78 -8.40
C ASN A 92 -26.85 -4.26 -8.62
N GLY A 93 -26.06 -3.75 -9.59
CA GLY A 93 -25.95 -2.33 -9.84
C GLY A 93 -25.21 -1.55 -8.74
N GLU A 94 -24.41 -2.23 -7.93
CA GLU A 94 -23.58 -1.61 -6.91
C GLU A 94 -22.42 -0.82 -7.54
N PRO A 95 -21.80 0.13 -6.80
CA PRO A 95 -20.61 0.83 -7.28
C PRO A 95 -19.48 -0.16 -7.59
N VAL A 96 -18.72 0.11 -8.65
CA VAL A 96 -17.51 -0.68 -8.95
C VAL A 96 -16.45 -0.50 -7.88
N PRO A 97 -15.70 -1.53 -7.50
CA PRO A 97 -14.68 -1.44 -6.45
C PRO A 97 -13.51 -0.51 -6.80
N VAL A 98 -13.25 -0.30 -8.09
CA VAL A 98 -12.28 0.67 -8.59
C VAL A 98 -12.91 1.39 -9.78
N SER A 99 -13.12 2.69 -9.64
CA SER A 99 -13.72 3.52 -10.70
C SER A 99 -12.69 3.95 -11.75
N ALA A 100 -13.18 4.38 -12.91
CA ALA A 100 -12.32 5.00 -13.93
C ALA A 100 -11.61 6.26 -13.39
N ALA A 101 -12.27 7.03 -12.51
CA ALA A 101 -11.67 8.19 -11.86
C ALA A 101 -10.49 7.80 -10.94
N ASP A 102 -10.60 6.70 -10.21
CA ASP A 102 -9.49 6.18 -9.40
C ASP A 102 -8.31 5.79 -10.29
N GLY A 103 -8.57 5.09 -11.39
CA GLY A 103 -7.55 4.74 -12.38
C GLY A 103 -6.87 5.99 -12.98
N MET A 104 -7.65 7.00 -13.36
CA MET A 104 -7.12 8.28 -13.85
C MET A 104 -6.23 8.97 -12.81
N ASN A 105 -6.62 8.98 -11.55
CA ASN A 105 -5.82 9.58 -10.48
C ASN A 105 -4.47 8.88 -10.30
N VAL A 106 -4.42 7.56 -10.41
CA VAL A 106 -3.14 6.81 -10.41
C VAL A 106 -2.23 7.26 -11.55
N ILE A 107 -2.77 7.35 -12.78
CA ILE A 107 -1.99 7.80 -13.95
C ILE A 107 -1.49 9.23 -13.76
N ARG A 108 -2.33 10.16 -13.28
CA ARG A 108 -1.92 11.55 -12.99
C ARG A 108 -0.73 11.63 -12.03
N VAL A 109 -0.73 10.81 -10.98
CA VAL A 109 0.39 10.74 -10.03
C VAL A 109 1.66 10.24 -10.72
N ILE A 110 1.55 9.22 -11.58
CA ILE A 110 2.69 8.66 -12.33
C ILE A 110 3.26 9.72 -13.30
N GLU A 111 2.41 10.38 -14.06
CA GLU A 111 2.80 11.43 -15.01
C GLU A 111 3.48 12.60 -14.29
N ALA A 112 2.92 13.06 -13.18
CA ALA A 112 3.52 14.12 -12.36
C ALA A 112 4.89 13.70 -11.79
N ALA A 113 5.07 12.45 -11.38
CA ALA A 113 6.35 11.94 -10.91
C ALA A 113 7.40 11.93 -12.05
N VAL A 114 7.01 11.50 -13.25
CA VAL A 114 7.88 11.54 -14.45
C VAL A 114 8.25 12.97 -14.80
N GLN A 115 7.27 13.87 -14.81
CA GLN A 115 7.51 15.30 -15.06
C GLN A 115 8.45 15.90 -14.02
N SER A 116 8.22 15.67 -12.73
CA SER A 116 9.07 16.13 -11.64
C SER A 116 10.51 15.63 -11.79
N SER A 117 10.68 14.36 -12.16
CA SER A 117 12.01 13.77 -12.39
C SER A 117 12.73 14.41 -13.56
N ARG A 118 12.03 14.69 -14.66
CA ARG A 118 12.60 15.33 -15.87
C ARG A 118 12.95 16.80 -15.63
N GLU A 119 12.04 17.54 -14.99
CA GLU A 119 12.17 18.98 -14.78
C GLU A 119 12.93 19.35 -13.50
N LYS A 120 13.26 18.37 -12.63
CA LYS A 120 13.97 18.56 -11.37
C LYS A 120 13.29 19.56 -10.42
N ARG A 121 11.97 19.60 -10.43
CA ARG A 121 11.16 20.46 -9.56
C ARG A 121 9.98 19.70 -8.96
N VAL A 122 9.36 20.30 -7.95
CA VAL A 122 8.08 19.86 -7.42
C VAL A 122 6.99 20.11 -8.47
N VAL A 123 6.10 19.13 -8.65
CA VAL A 123 4.89 19.25 -9.48
C VAL A 123 3.69 19.15 -8.54
N GLU A 124 2.77 20.11 -8.65
CA GLU A 124 1.49 20.09 -7.95
C GLU A 124 0.47 19.25 -8.73
N LEU A 125 -0.41 18.54 -8.01
CA LEU A 125 -1.43 17.63 -8.57
C LEU A 125 -2.82 18.27 -8.59
#